data_bde624c1c8387b4f017e0a8f112d977e
#
_entry.id   bde624c1c8387b4f017e0a8f112d977e
#
_cell.length_a   1.000
_cell.length_b   1.000
_cell.length_c   1.000
_cell.angle_alpha   90.00
_cell.angle_beta   90.00
_cell.angle_gamma   90.00
#
_symmetry.space_group_name_H-M   'P 1'
#
loop_
_entity.id
_entity.type
_entity.pdbx_description
1 polymer ?
#
loop_
_entity_poly.entity_id
_entity_poly.type
_entity_poly.pdbx_seq_one_letter_code
_entity_poly.pdbx_strand_id
1 'polypeptide(L)'
;MIRFLKIILLFFFLAGNAVAGSDGDLELSKGNKSVKDCFEPLNRATFALNQGLDKAILKPVAKGYRTLPAPIKRGTGNVLKNLSTLITIPNNVLQGDFALAGINTGRLFINTTVGILGIFDVASDMGFPKYVKEDYGQTLGTWGVGPGCYIVLPVLGPSSVRDTAGMFVNVMGGDPYYNISVNGNN
;
A
#
# COMPACT_ATOMS: atom_id res chain seq x y z
N MET A 1 14.66 22.67 4.02
CA MET A 1 13.30 22.35 4.47
C MET A 1 12.54 21.43 3.49
N ILE A 2 12.44 21.76 2.21
CA ILE A 2 11.69 20.98 1.20
C ILE A 2 12.23 19.55 1.03
N ARG A 3 13.55 19.32 1.08
CA ARG A 3 14.15 17.97 0.97
C ARG A 3 13.82 17.08 2.18
N PHE A 4 13.74 17.64 3.39
CA PHE A 4 13.35 16.91 4.60
C PHE A 4 11.87 16.53 4.58
N LEU A 5 11.02 17.43 4.08
CA LEU A 5 9.58 17.17 3.92
C LEU A 5 9.32 16.06 2.87
N LYS A 6 10.11 16.02 1.78
CA LYS A 6 10.05 14.95 0.76
C LYS A 6 10.44 13.59 1.34
N ILE A 7 11.44 13.53 2.21
CA ILE A 7 11.87 12.28 2.88
C ILE A 7 10.81 11.83 3.88
N ILE A 8 10.19 12.73 4.63
CA ILE A 8 9.10 12.41 5.56
C ILE A 8 7.86 11.93 4.79
N LEU A 9 7.51 12.57 3.67
CA LEU A 9 6.42 12.13 2.81
C LEU A 9 6.70 10.75 2.18
N LEU A 10 7.93 10.49 1.74
CA LEU A 10 8.33 9.18 1.23
C LEU A 10 8.25 8.09 2.32
N PHE A 11 8.63 8.42 3.55
CA PHE A 11 8.50 7.51 4.70
C PHE A 11 7.03 7.24 5.06
N PHE A 12 6.15 8.23 4.95
CA PHE A 12 4.71 8.06 5.17
C PHE A 12 4.07 7.19 4.08
N PHE A 13 4.52 7.31 2.83
CA PHE A 13 4.02 6.46 1.73
C PHE A 13 4.44 5.00 1.88
N LEU A 14 5.66 4.75 2.35
CA LEU A 14 6.15 3.40 2.64
C LEU A 14 5.45 2.77 3.84
N ALA A 15 5.07 3.56 4.84
CA ALA A 15 4.37 3.08 6.02
C ALA A 15 2.88 2.74 5.74
N GLY A 16 2.28 3.31 4.71
CA GLY A 16 0.88 3.09 4.36
C GLY A 16 0.57 1.68 3.83
N ASN A 17 1.58 0.90 3.47
CA ASN A 17 1.42 -0.45 2.97
C ASN A 17 1.64 -1.54 4.04
N ALA A 18 2.07 -1.18 5.23
CA ALA A 18 2.11 -2.08 6.36
C ALA A 18 0.72 -2.12 7.02
N VAL A 19 -0.29 -2.61 6.31
CA VAL A 19 -1.36 -3.33 6.96
C VAL A 19 -0.72 -4.66 7.39
N ALA A 20 -0.01 -4.61 8.52
CA ALA A 20 0.12 -5.80 9.31
C ALA A 20 -1.32 -6.21 9.59
N GLY A 21 -1.77 -7.26 8.93
CA GLY A 21 -2.97 -7.96 9.32
C GLY A 21 -2.83 -8.23 10.81
N SER A 22 -3.45 -7.39 11.63
CA SER A 22 -3.81 -7.76 12.96
C SER A 22 -4.79 -8.89 12.76
N ASP A 23 -4.53 -10.01 13.41
CA ASP A 23 -5.40 -11.18 13.41
C ASP A 23 -5.50 -11.85 12.03
N GLY A 24 -4.33 -12.03 11.41
CA GLY A 24 -4.17 -13.06 10.42
C GLY A 24 -4.38 -14.38 11.12
N ASP A 25 -5.59 -14.89 11.08
CA ASP A 25 -5.75 -16.28 10.82
C ASP A 25 -4.96 -16.54 9.52
N LEU A 26 -3.69 -16.80 9.70
CA LEU A 26 -2.97 -17.69 8.83
C LEU A 26 -3.76 -19.01 8.93
N GLU A 27 -4.96 -19.03 8.34
CA GLU A 27 -5.44 -20.22 7.73
C GLU A 27 -4.32 -20.58 6.76
N LEU A 28 -3.34 -21.26 7.31
CA LEU A 28 -2.48 -22.15 6.58
C LEU A 28 -3.45 -22.96 5.74
N SER A 29 -3.71 -22.43 4.54
CA SER A 29 -4.43 -23.13 3.51
C SER A 29 -3.87 -24.55 3.58
N LYS A 30 -4.69 -25.52 3.94
CA LYS A 30 -4.38 -26.94 3.97
C LYS A 30 -4.11 -27.49 2.56
N GLY A 31 -3.62 -26.67 1.68
CA GLY A 31 -3.03 -27.00 0.40
C GLY A 31 -1.53 -27.00 0.56
N ASN A 32 -0.95 -28.18 0.62
CA ASN A 32 0.45 -28.52 0.77
C ASN A 32 1.35 -28.00 -0.38
N LYS A 33 1.29 -26.68 -0.67
CA LYS A 33 2.26 -26.00 -1.53
C LYS A 33 3.22 -25.27 -0.62
N SER A 34 4.35 -25.95 -0.32
CA SER A 34 5.48 -25.29 0.35
C SER A 34 5.81 -23.99 -0.40
N VAL A 35 5.81 -22.88 0.32
CA VAL A 35 6.26 -21.60 -0.24
C VAL A 35 7.70 -21.78 -0.72
N LYS A 36 7.95 -21.48 -2.00
CA LYS A 36 9.28 -21.63 -2.59
C LYS A 36 10.16 -20.50 -2.10
N ASP A 37 10.94 -20.75 -1.05
CA ASP A 37 11.95 -19.81 -0.55
C ASP A 37 13.29 -20.06 -1.27
N CYS A 38 13.57 -19.24 -2.27
CA CYS A 38 14.80 -19.35 -3.05
C CYS A 38 15.98 -18.60 -2.41
N PHE A 39 15.71 -17.74 -1.43
CA PHE A 39 16.68 -16.82 -0.83
C PHE A 39 16.70 -16.92 0.70
N GLU A 40 16.50 -18.11 1.25
CA GLU A 40 16.32 -18.31 2.70
C GLU A 40 17.36 -17.60 3.57
N PRO A 41 18.70 -17.69 3.32
CA PRO A 41 19.69 -17.00 4.15
C PRO A 41 19.51 -15.47 4.13
N LEU A 42 19.24 -14.90 2.96
CA LEU A 42 18.99 -13.47 2.78
C LEU A 42 17.69 -13.05 3.46
N ASN A 43 16.64 -13.85 3.28
CA ASN A 43 15.33 -13.59 3.90
C ASN A 43 15.42 -13.60 5.43
N ARG A 44 16.18 -14.55 6.01
CA ARG A 44 16.42 -14.60 7.47
C ARG A 44 17.20 -13.38 7.97
N ALA A 45 18.24 -12.94 7.24
CA ALA A 45 19.02 -11.76 7.61
C ALA A 45 18.16 -10.48 7.54
N THR A 46 17.40 -10.31 6.45
CA THR A 46 16.50 -9.16 6.28
C THR A 46 15.39 -9.16 7.33
N PHE A 47 14.85 -10.33 7.66
CA PHE A 47 13.83 -10.45 8.72
C PHE A 47 14.39 -10.01 10.08
N ALA A 48 15.62 -10.43 10.43
CA ALA A 48 16.26 -10.00 11.66
C ALA A 48 16.49 -8.48 11.70
N LEU A 49 16.91 -7.88 10.57
CA LEU A 49 17.01 -6.43 10.40
C LEU A 49 15.67 -5.76 10.64
N ASN A 50 14.60 -6.26 9.99
CA ASN A 50 13.25 -5.72 10.14
C ASN A 50 12.75 -5.80 11.59
N GLN A 51 13.04 -6.89 12.30
CA GLN A 51 12.71 -6.99 13.74
C GLN A 51 13.45 -5.95 14.59
N GLY A 52 14.72 -5.67 14.26
CA GLY A 52 15.49 -4.63 14.92
C GLY A 52 14.87 -3.25 14.70
N LEU A 53 14.56 -2.93 13.44
CA LEU A 53 13.90 -1.67 13.05
C LEU A 53 12.51 -1.53 13.69
N ASP A 54 11.74 -2.62 13.74
CA ASP A 54 10.43 -2.62 14.38
C ASP A 54 10.54 -2.25 15.87
N LYS A 55 11.45 -2.90 16.60
CA LYS A 55 11.64 -2.63 18.03
C LYS A 55 12.15 -1.22 18.28
N ALA A 56 13.12 -0.75 17.48
CA ALA A 56 13.81 0.53 17.72
C ALA A 56 13.00 1.74 17.25
N ILE A 57 12.26 1.62 16.15
CA ILE A 57 11.63 2.76 15.47
C ILE A 57 10.11 2.57 15.32
N LEU A 58 9.67 1.48 14.66
CA LEU A 58 8.27 1.35 14.28
C LEU A 58 7.34 1.21 15.48
N LYS A 59 7.69 0.40 16.47
CA LYS A 59 6.90 0.24 17.70
C LYS A 59 6.76 1.53 18.51
N PRO A 60 7.82 2.31 18.80
CA PRO A 60 7.69 3.59 19.46
C PRO A 60 6.79 4.57 18.70
N VAL A 61 7.01 4.69 17.37
CA VAL A 61 6.18 5.55 16.51
C VAL A 61 4.72 5.11 16.50
N ALA A 62 4.47 3.80 16.36
CA ALA A 62 3.11 3.26 16.38
C ALA A 62 2.42 3.47 17.74
N LYS A 63 3.15 3.34 18.86
CA LYS A 63 2.62 3.67 20.18
C LYS A 63 2.21 5.14 20.26
N GLY A 64 3.09 6.06 19.82
CA GLY A 64 2.78 7.49 19.76
C GLY A 64 1.55 7.79 18.88
N TYR A 65 1.46 7.18 17.70
CA TYR A 65 0.31 7.33 16.81
C TYR A 65 -1.00 6.82 17.44
N ARG A 66 -0.95 5.73 18.20
CA ARG A 66 -2.13 5.16 18.88
C ARG A 66 -2.71 6.08 19.94
N THR A 67 -1.92 7.00 20.55
CA THR A 67 -2.40 7.97 21.53
C THR A 67 -3.19 9.13 20.90
N LEU A 68 -3.12 9.30 19.59
CA LEU A 68 -3.84 10.36 18.90
C LEU A 68 -5.37 10.14 19.00
N PRO A 69 -6.16 11.22 19.05
CA PRO A 69 -7.61 11.14 19.02
C PRO A 69 -8.14 10.40 17.79
N ALA A 70 -9.26 9.69 17.96
CA ALA A 70 -9.87 8.89 16.90
C ALA A 70 -10.16 9.66 15.61
N PRO A 71 -10.61 10.93 15.63
CA PRO A 71 -10.81 11.71 14.40
C PRO A 71 -9.54 11.90 13.59
N ILE A 72 -8.40 12.18 14.25
CA ILE A 72 -7.11 12.35 13.56
C ILE A 72 -6.67 11.04 12.89
N LYS A 73 -6.77 9.92 13.60
CA LYS A 73 -6.44 8.60 13.06
C LYS A 73 -7.31 8.23 11.86
N ARG A 74 -8.63 8.50 11.96
CA ARG A 74 -9.55 8.27 10.84
C ARG A 74 -9.25 9.15 9.65
N GLY A 75 -9.06 10.46 9.87
CA GLY A 75 -8.72 11.40 8.80
C GLY A 75 -7.43 11.02 8.09
N THR A 76 -6.36 10.70 8.84
CA THR A 76 -5.10 10.23 8.23
C THR A 76 -5.31 8.96 7.40
N GLY A 77 -6.03 7.97 7.94
CA GLY A 77 -6.34 6.73 7.22
C GLY A 77 -7.15 6.97 5.94
N ASN A 78 -8.11 7.89 5.98
CA ASN A 78 -8.92 8.23 4.82
C ASN A 78 -8.11 8.94 3.73
N VAL A 79 -7.23 9.89 4.11
CA VAL A 79 -6.31 10.55 3.16
C VAL A 79 -5.40 9.52 2.48
N LEU A 80 -4.82 8.59 3.24
CA LEU A 80 -3.97 7.54 2.67
C LEU A 80 -4.74 6.63 1.70
N LYS A 81 -5.99 6.26 2.02
CA LYS A 81 -6.86 5.49 1.11
C LYS A 81 -7.16 6.30 -0.15
N ASN A 82 -7.49 7.58 0.00
CA ASN A 82 -7.78 8.46 -1.13
C ASN A 82 -6.59 8.58 -2.08
N LEU A 83 -5.38 8.74 -1.54
CA LEU A 83 -4.15 8.72 -2.33
C LEU A 83 -3.89 7.36 -2.99
N SER A 84 -4.12 6.26 -2.26
CA SER A 84 -3.97 4.91 -2.82
C SER A 84 -4.95 4.63 -3.96
N THR A 85 -6.07 5.35 -4.03
CA THR A 85 -7.04 5.23 -5.12
C THR A 85 -6.44 5.62 -6.48
N LEU A 86 -5.44 6.52 -6.50
CA LEU A 86 -4.71 6.89 -7.72
C LEU A 86 -3.97 5.69 -8.35
N ILE A 87 -3.53 4.74 -7.53
CA ILE A 87 -2.89 3.50 -7.97
C ILE A 87 -3.96 2.44 -8.27
N THR A 88 -5.01 2.39 -7.47
CA THR A 88 -6.09 1.40 -7.60
C THR A 88 -6.86 1.54 -8.90
N ILE A 89 -7.20 2.77 -9.32
CA ILE A 89 -7.97 3.02 -10.55
C ILE A 89 -7.31 2.42 -11.79
N PRO A 90 -6.03 2.74 -12.12
CA PRO A 90 -5.38 2.14 -13.28
C PRO A 90 -5.27 0.61 -13.17
N ASN A 91 -5.09 0.06 -11.98
CA ASN A 91 -5.06 -1.38 -11.78
C ASN A 91 -6.42 -2.04 -12.01
N ASN A 92 -7.53 -1.43 -11.58
CA ASN A 92 -8.87 -1.91 -11.93
C ASN A 92 -9.06 -1.94 -13.46
N VAL A 93 -8.63 -0.89 -14.17
CA VAL A 93 -8.70 -0.86 -15.65
C VAL A 93 -7.85 -1.98 -16.27
N LEU A 94 -6.62 -2.16 -15.81
CA LEU A 94 -5.71 -3.20 -16.31
C LEU A 94 -6.21 -4.64 -16.02
N GLN A 95 -6.99 -4.80 -14.96
CA GLN A 95 -7.65 -6.06 -14.61
C GLN A 95 -8.96 -6.28 -15.37
N GLY A 96 -9.43 -5.27 -16.13
CA GLY A 96 -10.69 -5.32 -16.87
C GLY A 96 -11.93 -5.00 -16.02
N ASP A 97 -11.75 -4.58 -14.78
CA ASP A 97 -12.85 -4.22 -13.89
C ASP A 97 -13.18 -2.71 -14.01
N PHE A 98 -13.81 -2.37 -15.12
CA PHE A 98 -14.22 -0.99 -15.40
C PHE A 98 -15.29 -0.47 -14.43
N ALA A 99 -16.10 -1.37 -13.85
CA ALA A 99 -17.11 -0.99 -12.88
C ALA A 99 -16.44 -0.47 -11.59
N LEU A 100 -15.49 -1.21 -11.05
CA LEU A 100 -14.72 -0.76 -9.88
C LEU A 100 -13.84 0.45 -10.20
N ALA A 101 -13.28 0.53 -11.40
CA ALA A 101 -12.54 1.73 -11.84
C ALA A 101 -13.44 2.98 -11.79
N GLY A 102 -14.67 2.90 -12.29
CA GLY A 102 -15.65 3.98 -12.25
C GLY A 102 -16.05 4.36 -10.82
N ILE A 103 -16.35 3.36 -9.99
CA ILE A 103 -16.67 3.56 -8.57
C ILE A 103 -15.53 4.26 -7.85
N ASN A 104 -14.29 3.77 -8.00
CA ASN A 104 -13.12 4.34 -7.34
C ASN A 104 -12.79 5.75 -7.86
N THR A 105 -13.04 6.05 -9.14
CA THR A 105 -12.93 7.40 -9.69
C THR A 105 -13.95 8.34 -9.04
N GLY A 106 -15.20 7.92 -8.90
CA GLY A 106 -16.23 8.68 -8.20
C GLY A 106 -15.85 8.95 -6.72
N ARG A 107 -15.37 7.91 -6.02
CA ARG A 107 -14.88 8.04 -4.64
C ARG A 107 -13.73 9.04 -4.52
N LEU A 108 -12.74 8.95 -5.40
CA LEU A 108 -11.61 9.86 -5.44
C LEU A 108 -12.08 11.32 -5.60
N PHE A 109 -12.97 11.56 -6.57
CA PHE A 109 -13.48 12.89 -6.83
C PHE A 109 -14.27 13.46 -5.64
N ILE A 110 -15.22 12.71 -5.09
CA ILE A 110 -16.06 13.13 -3.97
C ILE A 110 -15.20 13.35 -2.72
N ASN A 111 -14.33 12.42 -2.37
CA ASN A 111 -13.51 12.53 -1.18
C ASN A 111 -12.45 13.63 -1.29
N THR A 112 -11.95 13.91 -2.50
CA THR A 112 -10.98 14.99 -2.69
C THR A 112 -11.64 16.37 -2.64
N THR A 113 -12.84 16.53 -3.21
CA THR A 113 -13.55 17.81 -3.27
C THR A 113 -14.36 18.07 -1.99
N VAL A 114 -15.39 17.27 -1.75
CA VAL A 114 -16.31 17.43 -0.60
C VAL A 114 -15.65 16.92 0.69
N GLY A 115 -14.84 15.85 0.61
CA GLY A 115 -14.15 15.24 1.75
C GLY A 115 -12.85 15.93 2.17
N ILE A 116 -12.57 17.12 1.63
CA ILE A 116 -11.37 17.95 1.94
C ILE A 116 -10.10 17.10 1.77
N LEU A 117 -9.71 16.85 0.52
CA LEU A 117 -8.53 16.03 0.14
C LEU A 117 -8.56 14.61 0.71
N GLY A 118 -9.74 14.09 1.02
CA GLY A 118 -9.93 12.73 1.54
C GLY A 118 -9.85 12.61 3.07
N ILE A 119 -9.84 13.70 3.83
CA ILE A 119 -9.92 13.64 5.30
C ILE A 119 -11.22 12.97 5.73
N PHE A 120 -12.33 13.30 5.05
CA PHE A 120 -13.64 12.69 5.27
C PHE A 120 -13.96 11.71 4.13
N ASP A 121 -14.41 10.51 4.47
CA ASP A 121 -14.84 9.50 3.47
C ASP A 121 -16.33 9.71 3.12
N VAL A 122 -16.62 10.86 2.52
CA VAL A 122 -17.98 11.26 2.15
C VAL A 122 -18.59 10.29 1.14
N ALA A 123 -17.79 9.70 0.25
CA ALA A 123 -18.28 8.72 -0.70
C ALA A 123 -18.90 7.50 0.00
N SER A 124 -18.32 7.03 1.11
CA SER A 124 -18.92 5.95 1.91
C SER A 124 -20.23 6.36 2.54
N ASP A 125 -20.34 7.60 3.03
CA ASP A 125 -21.60 8.14 3.60
C ASP A 125 -22.69 8.31 2.52
N MET A 126 -22.30 8.52 1.26
CA MET A 126 -23.20 8.55 0.10
C MET A 126 -23.61 7.16 -0.41
N GLY A 127 -23.15 6.08 0.22
CA GLY A 127 -23.52 4.70 -0.16
C GLY A 127 -22.61 4.06 -1.22
N PHE A 128 -21.47 4.65 -1.56
CA PHE A 128 -20.51 3.99 -2.43
C PHE A 128 -19.98 2.70 -1.77
N PRO A 129 -19.71 1.64 -2.55
CA PRO A 129 -19.08 0.42 -2.06
C PRO A 129 -17.77 0.70 -1.32
N LYS A 130 -17.43 -0.15 -0.34
CA LYS A 130 -16.17 -0.02 0.40
C LYS A 130 -14.99 -0.06 -0.55
N TYR A 131 -13.99 0.79 -0.26
CA TYR A 131 -12.74 0.80 -0.99
C TYR A 131 -11.99 -0.54 -0.82
N VAL A 132 -11.63 -1.13 -1.94
CA VAL A 132 -10.72 -2.28 -2.02
C VAL A 132 -9.46 -1.81 -2.74
N LYS A 133 -8.32 -2.00 -2.12
CA LYS A 133 -7.04 -1.60 -2.69
C LYS A 133 -6.59 -2.60 -3.75
N GLU A 134 -6.20 -2.09 -4.91
CA GLU A 134 -5.55 -2.85 -5.97
C GLU A 134 -4.16 -2.31 -6.26
N ASP A 135 -3.26 -3.20 -6.68
CA ASP A 135 -1.88 -2.87 -7.02
C ASP A 135 -1.39 -3.70 -8.22
N TYR A 136 -0.21 -3.34 -8.75
CA TYR A 136 0.34 -4.00 -9.93
C TYR A 136 0.75 -5.46 -9.66
N GLY A 137 1.07 -5.84 -8.43
CA GLY A 137 1.31 -7.25 -8.08
C GLY A 137 0.04 -8.09 -8.23
N GLN A 138 -1.11 -7.56 -7.78
CA GLN A 138 -2.41 -8.20 -7.97
C GLN A 138 -2.79 -8.25 -9.45
N THR A 139 -2.56 -7.16 -10.19
CA THR A 139 -2.81 -7.11 -11.63
C THR A 139 -2.01 -8.18 -12.39
N LEU A 140 -0.71 -8.32 -12.09
CA LEU A 140 0.09 -9.41 -12.64
C LEU A 140 -0.46 -10.79 -12.27
N GLY A 141 -1.00 -10.92 -11.06
CA GLY A 141 -1.67 -12.14 -10.60
C GLY A 141 -2.92 -12.47 -11.41
N THR A 142 -3.77 -11.51 -11.70
CA THR A 142 -4.95 -11.70 -12.57
C THR A 142 -4.59 -12.06 -13.99
N TRP A 143 -3.44 -11.61 -14.48
CA TRP A 143 -2.87 -12.01 -15.78
C TRP A 143 -2.21 -13.39 -15.78
N GLY A 144 -2.28 -14.13 -14.66
CA GLY A 144 -1.75 -15.48 -14.54
C GLY A 144 -0.27 -15.57 -14.16
N VAL A 145 0.37 -14.46 -13.81
CA VAL A 145 1.76 -14.47 -13.33
C VAL A 145 1.77 -15.04 -11.91
N GLY A 146 2.45 -16.17 -11.72
CA GLY A 146 2.62 -16.78 -10.41
C GLY A 146 3.44 -15.92 -9.44
N PRO A 147 3.32 -16.14 -8.12
CA PRO A 147 4.03 -15.35 -7.12
C PRO A 147 5.57 -15.45 -7.22
N GLY A 148 6.07 -16.54 -7.76
CA GLY A 148 7.52 -16.81 -7.81
C GLY A 148 8.09 -17.18 -6.43
N CYS A 149 9.36 -16.82 -6.21
CA CYS A 149 10.03 -17.06 -4.94
C CYS A 149 9.58 -16.09 -3.85
N TYR A 150 9.59 -16.59 -2.62
CA TYR A 150 9.39 -15.77 -1.43
C TYR A 150 10.60 -14.85 -1.19
N ILE A 151 10.34 -13.62 -0.84
CA ILE A 151 11.36 -12.60 -0.56
C ILE A 151 10.95 -11.80 0.66
N VAL A 152 11.91 -11.46 1.52
CA VAL A 152 11.71 -10.51 2.62
C VAL A 152 12.39 -9.20 2.25
N LEU A 153 11.60 -8.14 2.10
CA LEU A 153 12.12 -6.82 1.77
C LEU A 153 12.51 -6.05 3.04
N PRO A 154 13.62 -5.30 3.01
CA PRO A 154 13.97 -4.39 4.09
C PRO A 154 12.83 -3.40 4.35
N VAL A 155 12.47 -3.20 5.62
CA VAL A 155 11.40 -2.32 6.10
C VAL A 155 9.98 -2.77 5.70
N LEU A 156 9.80 -3.28 4.48
CA LEU A 156 8.49 -3.63 3.91
C LEU A 156 8.00 -5.02 4.33
N GLY A 157 8.92 -5.92 4.70
CA GLY A 157 8.58 -7.25 5.21
C GLY A 157 8.36 -8.31 4.13
N PRO A 158 7.54 -9.33 4.41
CA PRO A 158 7.30 -10.47 3.52
C PRO A 158 6.66 -10.05 2.19
N SER A 159 7.16 -10.61 1.08
CA SER A 159 6.68 -10.34 -0.28
C SER A 159 6.93 -11.55 -1.18
N SER A 160 6.52 -11.47 -2.43
CA SER A 160 6.88 -12.38 -3.50
C SER A 160 7.66 -11.65 -4.60
N VAL A 161 8.34 -12.39 -5.47
CA VAL A 161 9.03 -11.79 -6.62
C VAL A 161 8.04 -11.00 -7.49
N ARG A 162 6.84 -11.54 -7.75
CA ARG A 162 5.78 -10.87 -8.49
C ARG A 162 5.35 -9.55 -7.83
N ASP A 163 5.05 -9.61 -6.54
CA ASP A 163 4.52 -8.44 -5.82
C ASP A 163 5.60 -7.39 -5.63
N THR A 164 6.87 -7.83 -5.47
CA THR A 164 8.03 -6.93 -5.47
C THR A 164 8.19 -6.23 -6.82
N ALA A 165 8.07 -6.97 -7.94
CA ALA A 165 8.10 -6.36 -9.27
C ALA A 165 6.95 -5.34 -9.46
N GLY A 166 5.74 -5.69 -9.03
CA GLY A 166 4.60 -4.76 -9.01
C GLY A 166 4.85 -3.50 -8.19
N MET A 167 5.52 -3.65 -7.05
CA MET A 167 5.91 -2.51 -6.20
C MET A 167 6.94 -1.62 -6.90
N PHE A 168 7.92 -2.19 -7.60
CA PHE A 168 8.87 -1.41 -8.39
C PHE A 168 8.17 -0.61 -9.50
N VAL A 169 7.17 -1.18 -10.17
CA VAL A 169 6.35 -0.46 -11.16
C VAL A 169 5.65 0.74 -10.51
N ASN A 170 5.10 0.58 -9.31
CA ASN A 170 4.51 1.69 -8.55
C ASN A 170 5.51 2.82 -8.29
N VAL A 171 6.74 2.48 -7.88
CA VAL A 171 7.75 3.48 -7.47
C VAL A 171 8.43 4.13 -8.67
N MET A 172 8.69 3.38 -9.75
CA MET A 172 9.54 3.82 -10.87
C MET A 172 8.78 4.43 -12.05
N GLY A 173 7.46 4.43 -12.08
CA GLY A 173 6.76 5.01 -13.21
C GLY A 173 5.27 4.71 -13.33
N GLY A 174 4.78 3.75 -12.56
CA GLY A 174 3.36 3.43 -12.51
C GLY A 174 2.57 4.36 -11.58
N ASP A 175 3.26 5.13 -10.75
CA ASP A 175 2.62 6.05 -9.83
C ASP A 175 2.46 7.44 -10.50
N PRO A 176 1.23 7.86 -10.81
CA PRO A 176 0.96 9.19 -11.37
C PRO A 176 1.54 10.31 -10.49
N TYR A 177 1.56 10.10 -9.17
CA TYR A 177 2.10 11.08 -8.22
C TYR A 177 3.62 11.24 -8.36
N TYR A 178 4.35 10.13 -8.53
CA TYR A 178 5.80 10.16 -8.76
C TYR A 178 6.13 10.92 -10.05
N ASN A 179 5.42 10.61 -11.13
CA ASN A 179 5.62 11.25 -12.43
C ASN A 179 5.31 12.75 -12.41
N ILE A 180 4.24 13.18 -11.73
CA ILE A 180 3.91 14.62 -11.58
C ILE A 180 4.98 15.34 -10.74
N SER A 181 5.48 14.71 -9.68
CA SER A 181 6.48 15.33 -8.80
C SER A 181 7.87 15.42 -9.41
N VAL A 182 8.22 14.50 -10.31
CA VAL A 182 9.55 14.50 -10.99
C VAL A 182 9.54 15.38 -12.22
N ASN A 183 8.46 15.37 -13.03
CA ASN A 183 8.37 16.16 -14.25
C ASN A 183 7.99 17.63 -14.02
N GLY A 184 7.53 17.99 -12.84
CA GLY A 184 7.19 19.40 -12.48
C GLY A 184 8.39 20.30 -12.17
N ASN A 185 9.63 19.81 -12.35
CA ASN A 185 10.86 20.56 -12.07
C ASN A 185 11.71 20.86 -13.33
N ASN A 186 11.14 20.76 -14.53
CA ASN A 186 11.78 21.22 -15.79
C ASN A 186 11.11 22.49 -16.30
#